data_e7d22c953b92f13255e02915a295f831
#
_entry.id   e7d22c953b92f13255e02915a295f831
#
_cell.length_a   1.000
_cell.length_b   1.000
_cell.length_c   1.000
_cell.angle_alpha   90.00
_cell.angle_beta   90.00
_cell.angle_gamma   90.00
#
_symmetry.space_group_name_H-M   'P 1'
#
loop_
_entity.id
_entity.type
_entity.pdbx_description
1 polymer ?
#
loop_
_entity_poly.entity_id
_entity_poly.type
_entity_poly.pdbx_seq_one_letter_code
_entity_poly.pdbx_strand_id
1 'polypeptide(L)'
;MELKSQPKVISVSLSDKGGIPKYPQKFIEVYEFGVKGDYHSGISNFHANKNNLNRQITIISKEVVDDINRQINNKILKGSLGENILVEGLGDLSNIKDGQILKFGKYVTLKVTGQNQPCATLNSIDERILKLIVRKRGLLATVISTGKIFPLDNISLLNEESK
;
A
#
# COMPACT_ATOMS: atom_id res chain seq x y z
N MET A 1 10.76 25.04 15.10
CA MET A 1 10.64 24.40 13.79
C MET A 1 10.57 22.88 14.01
N GLU A 2 9.41 22.30 13.76
CA GLU A 2 9.28 20.84 13.88
C GLU A 2 9.95 20.19 12.67
N LEU A 3 10.94 19.35 12.93
CA LEU A 3 11.55 18.51 11.91
C LEU A 3 10.54 17.41 11.57
N LYS A 4 10.01 17.43 10.34
CA LYS A 4 9.19 16.32 9.87
C LYS A 4 10.06 15.07 9.81
N SER A 5 9.59 13.99 10.44
CA SER A 5 10.26 12.70 10.35
C SER A 5 10.27 12.22 8.90
N GLN A 6 11.33 11.54 8.51
CA GLN A 6 11.43 10.89 7.20
C GLN A 6 10.26 9.90 7.03
N PRO A 7 9.54 9.95 5.90
CA PRO A 7 8.53 8.93 5.61
C PRO A 7 9.13 7.53 5.65
N LYS A 8 8.38 6.60 6.20
CA LYS A 8 8.88 5.22 6.37
C LYS A 8 7.78 4.18 6.26
N VAL A 9 8.21 2.96 6.00
CA VAL A 9 7.36 1.77 6.01
C VAL A 9 7.07 1.37 7.46
N ILE A 10 5.79 1.17 7.77
CA ILE A 10 5.38 0.69 9.09
C ILE A 10 5.25 -0.83 9.10
N SER A 11 4.60 -1.38 8.07
CA SER A 11 4.46 -2.83 7.94
C SER A 11 4.33 -3.23 6.48
N VAL A 12 4.67 -4.48 6.21
CA VAL A 12 4.52 -5.10 4.90
C VAL A 12 3.73 -6.39 5.07
N SER A 13 2.79 -6.64 4.17
CA SER A 13 1.86 -7.77 4.30
C SER A 13 1.59 -8.41 2.95
N LEU A 14 1.27 -9.70 2.98
CA LEU A 14 0.83 -10.44 1.81
C LEU A 14 -0.18 -11.52 2.21
N SER A 15 -0.91 -12.03 1.23
CA SER A 15 -1.74 -13.22 1.38
C SER A 15 -1.81 -13.93 0.04
N ASP A 16 -1.78 -15.26 0.08
CA ASP A 16 -1.99 -16.10 -1.10
C ASP A 16 -3.47 -16.21 -1.48
N LYS A 17 -4.36 -15.67 -0.66
CA LYS A 17 -5.81 -15.68 -0.89
C LYS A 17 -6.30 -14.28 -1.23
N GLY A 18 -7.31 -14.19 -2.08
CA GLY A 18 -7.97 -12.93 -2.39
C GLY A 18 -8.75 -12.37 -1.21
N GLY A 19 -9.07 -11.08 -1.29
CA GLY A 19 -9.82 -10.39 -0.25
C GLY A 19 -8.94 -9.91 0.90
N ILE A 20 -9.57 -9.74 2.06
CA ILE A 20 -8.92 -9.25 3.27
C ILE A 20 -9.04 -10.30 4.39
N PRO A 21 -8.13 -10.32 5.36
CA PRO A 21 -6.93 -9.49 5.50
C PRO A 21 -5.74 -10.03 4.71
N LYS A 22 -4.67 -9.24 4.63
CA LYS A 22 -3.32 -9.74 4.36
C LYS A 22 -2.57 -9.85 5.69
N TYR A 23 -1.46 -10.58 5.69
CA TYR A 23 -0.75 -10.94 6.92
C TYR A 23 0.62 -10.30 6.98
N PRO A 24 0.97 -9.60 8.09
CA PRO A 24 2.27 -8.96 8.23
C PRO A 24 3.43 -9.95 8.11
N GLN A 25 4.49 -9.49 7.45
CA GLN A 25 5.71 -10.25 7.21
C GLN A 25 6.92 -9.50 7.76
N LYS A 26 8.05 -10.19 7.91
CA LYS A 26 9.33 -9.56 8.25
C LYS A 26 9.84 -8.68 7.11
N PHE A 27 9.57 -9.08 5.88
CA PHE A 27 9.84 -8.33 4.66
C PHE A 27 8.94 -8.88 3.55
N ILE A 28 8.78 -8.09 2.48
CA ILE A 28 8.19 -8.58 1.24
C ILE A 28 9.24 -8.50 0.14
N GLU A 29 9.18 -9.47 -0.77
CA GLU A 29 10.04 -9.47 -1.94
C GLU A 29 9.22 -8.95 -3.13
N VAL A 30 9.68 -7.84 -3.71
CA VAL A 30 9.04 -7.20 -4.85
C VAL A 30 9.78 -7.61 -6.11
N TYR A 31 9.05 -8.19 -7.05
CA TYR A 31 9.57 -8.59 -8.34
C TYR A 31 8.70 -7.95 -9.44
N GLU A 32 9.02 -8.20 -10.70
CA GLU A 32 8.38 -7.49 -11.82
C GLU A 32 6.85 -7.61 -11.88
N PHE A 33 6.26 -8.60 -11.22
CA PHE A 33 4.82 -8.84 -11.22
C PHE A 33 4.14 -8.49 -9.89
N GLY A 34 4.83 -7.84 -8.96
CA GLY A 34 4.28 -7.44 -7.68
C GLY A 34 5.00 -8.05 -6.50
N VAL A 35 4.26 -8.39 -5.45
CA VAL A 35 4.80 -9.01 -4.23
C VAL A 35 4.80 -10.52 -4.39
N LYS A 36 5.98 -11.13 -4.25
CA LYS A 36 6.12 -12.58 -4.37
C LYS A 36 5.28 -13.30 -3.30
N GLY A 37 4.44 -14.21 -3.75
CA GLY A 37 3.54 -14.97 -2.87
C GLY A 37 2.19 -14.33 -2.61
N ASP A 38 1.98 -13.11 -3.07
CA ASP A 38 0.72 -12.41 -2.88
C ASP A 38 -0.29 -12.80 -3.97
N TYR A 39 -1.57 -12.80 -3.62
CA TYR A 39 -2.66 -13.17 -4.54
C TYR A 39 -2.72 -12.28 -5.77
N HIS A 40 -2.40 -10.99 -5.63
CA HIS A 40 -2.45 -10.02 -6.73
C HIS A 40 -1.18 -10.00 -7.57
N SER A 41 -0.23 -10.88 -7.29
CA SER A 41 1.03 -10.96 -8.03
C SER A 41 1.03 -12.07 -9.07
N GLY A 42 1.89 -11.92 -10.07
CA GLY A 42 2.21 -12.98 -10.99
C GLY A 42 1.28 -13.12 -12.18
N ILE A 43 1.80 -13.73 -13.22
CA ILE A 43 1.09 -13.97 -14.48
C ILE A 43 0.08 -15.11 -14.35
N SER A 44 0.35 -16.05 -13.45
CA SER A 44 -0.49 -17.24 -13.25
C SER A 44 -1.70 -16.99 -12.34
N ASN A 45 -1.80 -15.81 -11.76
CA ASN A 45 -2.88 -15.46 -10.85
C ASN A 45 -4.13 -15.07 -11.63
N PHE A 46 -5.31 -15.36 -11.09
CA PHE A 46 -6.60 -14.98 -11.69
C PHE A 46 -6.69 -13.47 -11.98
N HIS A 47 -6.08 -12.64 -11.14
CA HIS A 47 -6.07 -11.19 -11.31
C HIS A 47 -4.92 -10.70 -12.18
N ALA A 48 -4.05 -11.57 -12.64
CA ALA A 48 -2.91 -11.20 -13.48
C ALA A 48 -3.30 -11.14 -14.97
N ASN A 49 -4.54 -10.84 -15.29
CA ASN A 49 -4.91 -10.46 -16.64
C ASN A 49 -4.45 -9.02 -16.89
N LYS A 50 -4.44 -8.62 -18.14
CA LYS A 50 -3.90 -7.31 -18.57
C LYS A 50 -4.45 -6.09 -17.84
N ASN A 51 -5.61 -6.19 -17.18
CA ASN A 51 -6.22 -5.08 -16.46
C ASN A 51 -5.66 -4.93 -15.05
N ASN A 52 -4.93 -5.93 -14.53
CA ASN A 52 -4.42 -5.93 -13.18
C ASN A 52 -2.94 -5.59 -13.06
N LEU A 53 -2.25 -5.34 -14.18
CA LEU A 53 -0.84 -4.91 -14.16
C LEU A 53 -0.67 -3.58 -13.41
N ASN A 54 -1.69 -2.73 -13.40
CA ASN A 54 -1.67 -1.45 -12.69
C ASN A 54 -2.03 -1.57 -11.21
N ARG A 55 -2.31 -2.78 -10.71
CA ARG A 55 -2.75 -3.04 -9.35
C ARG A 55 -1.86 -4.06 -8.64
N GLN A 56 -0.60 -4.05 -8.97
CA GLN A 56 0.32 -5.05 -8.44
C GLN A 56 0.54 -4.91 -6.93
N ILE A 57 0.56 -3.67 -6.44
CA ILE A 57 0.86 -3.37 -5.03
C ILE A 57 -0.11 -2.31 -4.52
N THR A 58 -0.57 -2.50 -3.28
CA THR A 58 -1.45 -1.56 -2.60
C THR A 58 -0.73 -0.92 -1.42
N ILE A 59 -0.90 0.40 -1.27
CA ILE A 59 -0.22 1.21 -0.25
C ILE A 59 -1.27 2.00 0.52
N ILE A 60 -1.22 1.93 1.85
CA ILE A 60 -2.18 2.62 2.74
C ILE A 60 -1.42 3.48 3.75
N SER A 61 -2.04 4.60 4.14
CA SER A 61 -1.49 5.54 5.12
C SER A 61 -1.85 5.13 6.54
N LYS A 62 -0.83 5.08 7.41
CA LYS A 62 -1.03 4.87 8.84
C LYS A 62 -1.83 6.01 9.47
N GLU A 63 -1.63 7.25 9.00
CA GLU A 63 -2.37 8.41 9.51
C GLU A 63 -3.89 8.23 9.30
N VAL A 64 -4.29 7.69 8.13
CA VAL A 64 -5.70 7.39 7.86
C VAL A 64 -6.20 6.25 8.74
N VAL A 65 -5.41 5.18 8.90
CA VAL A 65 -5.78 4.05 9.76
C VAL A 65 -5.97 4.49 11.20
N ASP A 66 -5.05 5.29 11.73
CA ASP A 66 -5.13 5.79 13.11
C ASP A 66 -6.37 6.68 13.31
N ASP A 67 -6.67 7.53 12.34
CA ASP A 67 -7.83 8.42 12.40
C ASP A 67 -9.15 7.62 12.43
N ILE A 68 -9.28 6.63 11.56
CA ILE A 68 -10.46 5.75 11.54
C ILE A 68 -10.54 4.93 12.83
N ASN A 69 -9.41 4.38 13.29
CA ASN A 69 -9.36 3.56 14.49
C ASN A 69 -9.82 4.32 15.74
N ARG A 70 -9.59 5.62 15.83
CA ARG A 70 -10.12 6.43 16.94
C ARG A 70 -11.63 6.41 16.98
N GLN A 71 -12.30 6.18 15.87
CA GLN A 71 -13.76 6.19 15.76
C GLN A 71 -14.38 4.79 15.87
N ILE A 72 -13.61 3.72 15.66
CA ILE A 72 -14.13 2.36 15.63
C ILE A 72 -13.47 1.41 16.64
N ASN A 73 -12.85 1.96 17.69
CA ASN A 73 -12.21 1.17 18.76
C ASN A 73 -11.06 0.28 18.30
N ASN A 74 -10.20 0.81 17.43
CA ASN A 74 -8.95 0.14 17.01
C ASN A 74 -9.14 -1.23 16.35
N LYS A 75 -10.19 -1.38 15.54
CA LYS A 75 -10.48 -2.65 14.85
C LYS A 75 -9.57 -2.93 13.64
N ILE A 76 -8.92 -1.90 13.11
CA ILE A 76 -8.04 -2.06 11.96
C ILE A 76 -6.63 -2.37 12.45
N LEU A 77 -6.17 -3.58 12.15
CA LEU A 77 -4.82 -4.05 12.43
C LEU A 77 -3.98 -3.98 11.15
N LYS A 78 -2.66 -4.15 11.29
CA LYS A 78 -1.75 -4.22 10.13
C LYS A 78 -2.21 -5.33 9.19
N GLY A 79 -2.39 -5.01 7.91
CA GLY A 79 -2.88 -5.95 6.92
C GLY A 79 -4.39 -6.08 6.83
N SER A 80 -5.15 -5.53 7.80
CA SER A 80 -6.61 -5.71 7.86
C SER A 80 -7.34 -5.20 6.63
N LEU A 81 -6.86 -4.11 6.03
CA LEU A 81 -7.48 -3.49 4.86
C LEU A 81 -7.02 -4.10 3.53
N GLY A 82 -6.17 -5.12 3.59
CA GLY A 82 -5.65 -5.79 2.41
C GLY A 82 -4.46 -5.07 1.77
N GLU A 83 -3.80 -4.19 2.51
CA GLU A 83 -2.64 -3.48 2.00
C GLU A 83 -1.38 -4.36 2.00
N ASN A 84 -0.55 -4.17 0.97
CA ASN A 84 0.80 -4.74 0.95
C ASN A 84 1.77 -3.89 1.79
N ILE A 85 1.62 -2.56 1.75
CA ILE A 85 2.53 -1.64 2.43
C ILE A 85 1.72 -0.62 3.21
N LEU A 86 1.99 -0.54 4.52
CA LEU A 86 1.46 0.50 5.38
C LEU A 86 2.57 1.51 5.62
N VAL A 87 2.31 2.79 5.30
CA VAL A 87 3.32 3.85 5.33
C VAL A 87 2.94 4.97 6.29
N GLU A 88 3.94 5.68 6.78
CA GLU A 88 3.78 6.85 7.66
C GLU A 88 4.62 8.01 7.13
N GLY A 89 4.13 9.22 7.32
CA GLY A 89 4.87 10.43 6.97
C GLY A 89 4.55 11.03 5.62
N LEU A 90 3.55 10.49 4.91
CA LEU A 90 3.10 10.98 3.59
C LEU A 90 1.67 11.51 3.64
N GLY A 91 1.16 11.83 4.82
CA GLY A 91 -0.23 12.26 4.99
C GLY A 91 -1.23 11.17 4.61
N ASP A 92 -2.37 11.57 4.06
CA ASP A 92 -3.41 10.61 3.66
C ASP A 92 -3.22 10.03 2.24
N LEU A 93 -2.09 10.32 1.60
CA LEU A 93 -1.71 9.90 0.25
C LEU A 93 -2.52 10.55 -0.87
N SER A 94 -3.49 11.42 -0.58
CA SER A 94 -4.33 12.05 -1.61
C SER A 94 -3.55 13.00 -2.52
N ASN A 95 -2.42 13.52 -2.05
CA ASN A 95 -1.58 14.43 -2.82
C ASN A 95 -0.59 13.72 -3.75
N ILE A 96 -0.51 12.40 -3.68
CA ILE A 96 0.36 11.61 -4.56
C ILE A 96 -0.46 11.23 -5.79
N LYS A 97 0.04 11.64 -6.96
CA LYS A 97 -0.70 11.53 -8.22
C LYS A 97 -0.21 10.36 -9.07
N ASP A 98 -1.06 9.94 -9.99
CA ASP A 98 -0.71 8.92 -10.97
C ASP A 98 0.57 9.30 -11.71
N GLY A 99 1.45 8.34 -11.91
CA GLY A 99 2.72 8.53 -12.58
C GLY A 99 3.87 8.92 -11.66
N GLN A 100 3.60 9.36 -10.43
CA GLN A 100 4.66 9.65 -9.47
C GLN A 100 5.34 8.35 -9.01
N ILE A 101 6.61 8.47 -8.67
CA ILE A 101 7.45 7.34 -8.30
C ILE A 101 7.84 7.44 -6.84
N LEU A 102 7.61 6.36 -6.09
CA LEU A 102 8.02 6.21 -4.70
C LEU A 102 9.19 5.23 -4.64
N LYS A 103 10.24 5.61 -3.92
CA LYS A 103 11.37 4.74 -3.64
C LYS A 103 11.30 4.25 -2.21
N PHE A 104 11.40 2.93 -2.04
CA PHE A 104 11.35 2.24 -0.75
C PHE A 104 12.72 1.65 -0.45
N GLY A 105 13.34 2.11 0.64
CA GLY A 105 14.67 1.66 1.00
C GLY A 105 15.69 1.98 -0.09
N LYS A 106 16.55 1.02 -0.38
CA LYS A 106 17.69 1.25 -1.28
C LYS A 106 17.42 0.87 -2.74
N TYR A 107 16.54 -0.11 -2.99
CA TYR A 107 16.46 -0.76 -4.29
C TYR A 107 15.10 -0.70 -4.97
N VAL A 108 14.00 -0.63 -4.22
CA VAL A 108 12.67 -0.78 -4.80
C VAL A 108 12.10 0.57 -5.18
N THR A 109 11.64 0.68 -6.44
CA THR A 109 10.84 1.83 -6.88
C THR A 109 9.52 1.34 -7.44
N LEU A 110 8.45 2.06 -7.06
CA LEU A 110 7.09 1.78 -7.48
C LEU A 110 6.51 3.03 -8.16
N LYS A 111 5.77 2.81 -9.24
CA LYS A 111 5.05 3.89 -9.93
C LYS A 111 3.59 3.86 -9.51
N VAL A 112 3.09 4.98 -9.03
CA VAL A 112 1.68 5.12 -8.66
C VAL A 112 0.82 5.09 -9.92
N THR A 113 -0.18 4.22 -9.92
CA THR A 113 -1.08 4.03 -11.07
C THR A 113 -2.49 4.55 -10.80
N GLY A 114 -2.82 4.85 -9.55
CA GLY A 114 -4.12 5.41 -9.21
C GLY A 114 -4.41 5.39 -7.73
N GLN A 115 -5.55 5.98 -7.39
CA GLN A 115 -6.13 5.89 -6.06
C GLN A 115 -6.97 4.62 -5.97
N ASN A 116 -6.82 3.90 -4.86
CA ASN A 116 -7.65 2.72 -4.62
C ASN A 116 -9.05 3.14 -4.19
N GLN A 117 -10.04 2.34 -4.54
CA GLN A 117 -11.44 2.62 -4.21
C GLN A 117 -11.88 1.80 -2.99
N PRO A 118 -12.78 2.33 -2.15
CA PRO A 118 -13.37 1.53 -1.08
C PRO A 118 -14.14 0.33 -1.66
N CYS A 119 -14.08 -0.78 -0.94
CA CYS A 119 -14.73 -2.02 -1.33
C CYS A 119 -15.63 -2.52 -0.22
N ALA A 120 -16.79 -3.09 -0.57
CA ALA A 120 -17.76 -3.60 0.39
C ALA A 120 -17.18 -4.67 1.33
N THR A 121 -16.07 -5.33 0.96
CA THR A 121 -15.39 -6.28 1.85
C THR A 121 -14.95 -5.66 3.16
N LEU A 122 -14.73 -4.34 3.20
CA LEU A 122 -14.37 -3.62 4.43
C LEU A 122 -15.48 -3.67 5.49
N ASN A 123 -16.73 -3.91 5.09
CA ASN A 123 -17.85 -4.05 6.02
C ASN A 123 -17.66 -5.22 6.99
N SER A 124 -16.86 -6.22 6.62
CA SER A 124 -16.59 -7.35 7.52
C SER A 124 -15.78 -6.93 8.75
N ILE A 125 -15.08 -5.81 8.70
CA ILE A 125 -14.35 -5.25 9.85
C ILE A 125 -15.28 -4.35 10.64
N ASP A 126 -15.85 -3.34 10.01
CA ASP A 126 -16.80 -2.39 10.57
C ASP A 126 -17.47 -1.62 9.43
N GLU A 127 -18.80 -1.53 9.47
CA GLU A 127 -19.57 -0.89 8.40
C GLU A 127 -19.31 0.62 8.27
N ARG A 128 -18.75 1.25 9.29
CA ARG A 128 -18.41 2.68 9.28
C ARG A 128 -17.20 2.99 8.40
N ILE A 129 -16.35 1.99 8.14
CA ILE A 129 -15.10 2.18 7.41
C ILE A 129 -15.35 2.72 5.99
N LEU A 130 -16.36 2.20 5.28
CA LEU A 130 -16.65 2.62 3.92
C LEU A 130 -16.83 4.13 3.79
N LYS A 131 -17.56 4.75 4.73
CA LYS A 131 -17.76 6.21 4.75
C LYS A 131 -16.48 6.95 5.10
N LEU A 132 -15.76 6.45 6.10
CA LEU A 132 -14.61 7.15 6.66
C LEU A 132 -13.40 7.13 5.73
N ILE A 133 -13.31 6.10 4.87
CA ILE A 133 -12.13 5.89 4.04
C ILE A 133 -12.30 6.42 2.60
N VAL A 134 -13.44 7.02 2.28
CA VAL A 134 -13.67 7.59 0.95
C VAL A 134 -12.55 8.56 0.58
N ARG A 135 -11.95 8.38 -0.62
CA ARG A 135 -10.81 9.16 -1.14
C ARG A 135 -9.51 9.00 -0.35
N LYS A 136 -9.48 8.09 0.61
CA LYS A 136 -8.32 7.82 1.48
C LYS A 136 -7.97 6.34 1.53
N ARG A 137 -8.48 5.56 0.58
CA ARG A 137 -8.26 4.10 0.53
C ARG A 137 -6.82 3.74 0.22
N GLY A 138 -6.02 4.72 -0.22
CA GLY A 138 -4.62 4.53 -0.51
C GLY A 138 -4.31 4.47 -2.01
N LEU A 139 -3.14 3.98 -2.32
CA LEU A 139 -2.60 4.00 -3.68
C LEU A 139 -2.52 2.59 -4.26
N LEU A 140 -2.66 2.54 -5.57
CA LEU A 140 -2.30 1.38 -6.39
C LEU A 140 -0.97 1.70 -7.09
N ALA A 141 -0.12 0.70 -7.23
CA ALA A 141 1.18 0.91 -7.83
C ALA A 141 1.63 -0.30 -8.66
N THR A 142 2.54 -0.05 -9.57
CA THR A 142 3.23 -1.05 -10.37
C THR A 142 4.74 -0.99 -10.11
N VAL A 143 5.44 -2.08 -10.37
CA VAL A 143 6.87 -2.21 -10.04
C VAL A 143 7.74 -1.64 -11.15
N ILE A 144 8.69 -0.76 -10.80
CA ILE A 144 9.72 -0.28 -11.71
C ILE A 144 11.04 -1.00 -11.42
N SER A 145 11.50 -1.00 -10.17
CA SER A 145 12.70 -1.75 -9.79
C SER A 145 12.41 -2.68 -8.62
N THR A 146 13.08 -3.82 -8.63
CA THR A 146 12.82 -4.95 -7.74
C THR A 146 13.74 -4.94 -6.53
N GLY A 147 13.37 -5.72 -5.51
CA GLY A 147 14.12 -5.87 -4.28
C GLY A 147 13.23 -6.23 -3.11
N LYS A 148 13.77 -6.10 -1.91
CA LYS A 148 13.02 -6.36 -0.68
C LYS A 148 12.62 -5.05 -0.01
N ILE A 149 11.43 -5.04 0.59
CA ILE A 149 10.96 -3.93 1.42
C ILE A 149 10.82 -4.45 2.85
N PHE A 150 11.40 -3.73 3.79
CA PHE A 150 11.36 -4.06 5.22
C PHE A 150 10.59 -3.00 5.98
N PRO A 151 9.95 -3.36 7.10
CA PRO A 151 9.51 -2.34 8.05
C PRO A 151 10.68 -1.42 8.44
N LEU A 152 10.39 -0.13 8.58
CA LEU A 152 11.33 0.96 8.86
C LEU A 152 12.17 1.42 7.66
N ASP A 153 12.03 0.82 6.50
CA ASP A 153 12.64 1.35 5.29
C ASP A 153 12.15 2.78 5.04
N ASN A 154 13.08 3.66 4.66
CA ASN A 154 12.77 5.03 4.30
C ASN A 154 12.04 5.09 2.96
N ILE A 155 11.18 6.08 2.82
CA ILE A 155 10.42 6.32 1.59
C ILE A 155 10.78 7.70 1.06
N SER A 156 11.03 7.78 -0.25
CA SER A 156 11.26 9.05 -0.94
C SER A 156 10.32 9.17 -2.14
N LEU A 157 9.75 10.36 -2.31
CA LEU A 157 9.00 10.69 -3.52
C LEU A 157 10.01 11.25 -4.53
N LEU A 158 10.17 10.56 -5.66
CA LEU A 158 11.11 10.98 -6.69
C LEU A 158 10.47 12.01 -7.60
N ASN A 159 11.22 13.09 -7.90
CA ASN A 159 10.80 14.10 -8.86
C ASN A 159 11.01 13.57 -10.28
N GLU A 160 10.19 14.04 -11.24
CA GLU A 160 10.30 13.64 -12.64
C GLU A 160 11.68 13.92 -13.25
N GLU A 161 12.39 14.91 -12.71
CA GLU A 161 13.75 15.29 -13.15
C GLU A 161 14.83 14.28 -12.74
N SER A 162 14.47 13.30 -11.91
CA SER A 162 15.40 12.28 -11.38
C SER A 162 15.50 11.03 -12.26
N LYS A 163 15.02 11.11 -13.50
CA LYS A 163 15.06 9.99 -14.46
C LYS A 163 16.46 9.76 -15.01
#